data_e58e6d45bcf78896f25ea1dd3266d5d0
#
_entry.id   e58e6d45bcf78896f25ea1dd3266d5d0
#
_cell.length_a   1.000
_cell.length_b   1.000
_cell.length_c   1.000
_cell.angle_alpha   90.00
_cell.angle_beta   90.00
_cell.angle_gamma   90.00
#
_symmetry.space_group_name_H-M   'P 1'
#
loop_
_entity.id
_entity.type
_entity.pdbx_description
1 polymer ?
#
loop_
_entity_poly.entity_id
_entity_poly.type
_entity_poly.pdbx_seq_one_letter_code
_entity_poly.pdbx_strand_id
1 'polypeptide(L)'
;MRVTVLGASGMLGHVVARFLAEAGHAVRCPQPRFSAESPDEFLEALESTRPEAVVNAIGIRGGSPAQALTETHVHLVARALHRLGGGVRFIQASTDGIFRPDRPARRTGESGDAADDYGRSKWEAERQVIAAGGCVIRCSILGPEPKAPKSLMGWLLSQQGPVRGFVNHWWNGVTTLQWARVCQGLLEAHAPEPVRQPGFWPPIPKSEVLRLIAEAWDRPLEIRPESAPQPVVRTLVPDIVCPPLGMQLRELRTWYDPRFPAQPGSPSRG
;
A
#
# COMPACT_ATOMS: atom_id res chain seq x y z
N MET A 1 9.25 14.03 14.61
CA MET A 1 8.36 14.99 13.90
C MET A 1 6.91 14.63 14.14
N ARG A 2 5.96 15.58 13.94
CA ARG A 2 4.51 15.30 13.96
C ARG A 2 4.11 14.74 12.61
N VAL A 3 3.70 13.46 12.58
CA VAL A 3 3.29 12.76 11.36
C VAL A 3 1.80 12.43 11.44
N THR A 4 1.05 12.82 10.43
CA THR A 4 -0.37 12.45 10.32
C THR A 4 -0.52 11.33 9.31
N VAL A 5 -1.10 10.20 9.74
CA VAL A 5 -1.36 9.03 8.89
C VAL A 5 -2.83 9.00 8.52
N LEU A 6 -3.13 9.20 7.24
CA LEU A 6 -4.47 9.06 6.69
C LEU A 6 -4.72 7.60 6.34
N GLY A 7 -5.90 7.08 6.65
CA GLY A 7 -6.25 5.69 6.39
C GLY A 7 -5.68 4.68 7.40
N ALA A 8 -5.40 5.11 8.63
CA ALA A 8 -4.83 4.28 9.71
C ALA A 8 -5.69 3.05 10.11
N SER A 9 -6.90 2.90 9.61
CA SER A 9 -7.73 1.71 9.79
C SER A 9 -7.69 0.72 8.62
N GLY A 10 -6.89 1.02 7.58
CA GLY A 10 -6.70 0.16 6.40
C GLY A 10 -5.47 -0.74 6.52
N MET A 11 -5.29 -1.65 5.54
CA MET A 11 -4.20 -2.62 5.47
C MET A 11 -2.80 -1.99 5.59
N LEU A 12 -2.54 -0.88 4.93
CA LEU A 12 -1.25 -0.19 4.99
C LEU A 12 -1.17 0.75 6.20
N GLY A 13 -2.18 1.61 6.35
CA GLY A 13 -2.11 2.73 7.28
C GLY A 13 -1.96 2.34 8.75
N HIS A 14 -2.54 1.19 9.19
CA HIS A 14 -2.40 0.76 10.59
C HIS A 14 -0.97 0.29 10.92
N VAL A 15 -0.30 -0.36 9.97
CA VAL A 15 1.11 -0.76 10.12
C VAL A 15 2.01 0.47 10.12
N VAL A 16 1.79 1.39 9.18
CA VAL A 16 2.56 2.65 9.08
C VAL A 16 2.41 3.48 10.35
N ALA A 17 1.19 3.67 10.84
CA ALA A 17 0.96 4.46 12.05
C ALA A 17 1.67 3.87 13.26
N ARG A 18 1.60 2.55 13.44
CA ARG A 18 2.27 1.86 14.55
C ARG A 18 3.77 1.90 14.41
N PHE A 19 4.30 1.60 13.23
CA PHE A 19 5.73 1.58 12.95
C PHE A 19 6.38 2.96 13.18
N LEU A 20 5.77 4.02 12.64
CA LEU A 20 6.28 5.38 12.81
C LEU A 20 6.22 5.87 14.26
N ALA A 21 5.20 5.46 15.03
CA ALA A 21 5.12 5.75 16.45
C ALA A 21 6.26 5.05 17.22
N GLU A 22 6.57 3.80 16.90
CA GLU A 22 7.72 3.06 17.49
C GLU A 22 9.07 3.66 17.08
N ALA A 23 9.15 4.28 15.89
CA ALA A 23 10.32 5.01 15.43
C ALA A 23 10.46 6.41 16.07
N GLY A 24 9.61 6.77 17.05
CA GLY A 24 9.72 8.01 17.82
C GLY A 24 9.03 9.24 17.20
N HIS A 25 8.16 9.05 16.18
CA HIS A 25 7.34 10.14 15.66
C HIS A 25 6.10 10.38 16.52
N ALA A 26 5.67 11.63 16.61
CA ALA A 26 4.37 11.97 17.20
C ALA A 26 3.26 11.73 16.16
N VAL A 27 2.76 10.48 16.10
CA VAL A 27 1.78 10.07 15.11
C VAL A 27 0.36 10.49 15.52
N ARG A 28 -0.39 11.04 14.55
CA ARG A 28 -1.82 11.37 14.65
C ARG A 28 -2.59 10.69 13.52
N CYS A 29 -3.83 10.29 13.81
CA CYS A 29 -4.75 9.68 12.85
C CYS A 29 -6.08 10.43 12.93
N PRO A 30 -6.43 11.26 11.93
CA PRO A 30 -7.65 12.07 11.97
C PRO A 30 -8.91 11.21 12.13
N GLN A 31 -9.88 11.73 12.86
CA GLN A 31 -11.24 11.23 12.99
C GLN A 31 -12.21 12.41 12.75
N PRO A 32 -13.36 12.18 12.10
CA PRO A 32 -13.85 10.92 11.55
C PRO A 32 -13.03 10.43 10.36
N ARG A 33 -13.43 9.29 9.78
CA ARG A 33 -12.84 8.82 8.50
C ARG A 33 -13.31 9.72 7.36
N PHE A 34 -12.48 9.78 6.32
CA PHE A 34 -12.88 10.46 5.08
C PHE A 34 -14.21 9.89 4.53
N SER A 35 -15.14 10.80 4.28
CA SER A 35 -16.36 10.59 3.51
C SER A 35 -16.44 11.62 2.39
N ALA A 36 -16.85 11.20 1.20
CA ALA A 36 -17.07 12.11 0.08
C ALA A 36 -18.29 13.02 0.32
N GLU A 37 -19.21 12.61 1.21
CA GLU A 37 -20.41 13.36 1.58
C GLU A 37 -20.12 14.51 2.55
N SER A 38 -19.08 14.36 3.39
CA SER A 38 -18.65 15.36 4.38
C SER A 38 -17.13 15.54 4.38
N PRO A 39 -16.52 15.97 3.28
CA PRO A 39 -15.07 16.05 3.16
C PRO A 39 -14.44 17.10 4.09
N ASP A 40 -15.15 18.20 4.38
CA ASP A 40 -14.59 19.30 5.16
C ASP A 40 -14.35 18.90 6.63
N GLU A 41 -15.23 18.14 7.24
CA GLU A 41 -15.04 17.62 8.62
C GLU A 41 -13.73 16.83 8.74
N PHE A 42 -13.43 15.99 7.75
CA PHE A 42 -12.18 15.23 7.71
C PHE A 42 -10.97 16.15 7.51
N LEU A 43 -11.08 17.16 6.64
CA LEU A 43 -10.01 18.10 6.35
C LEU A 43 -9.72 19.01 7.54
N GLU A 44 -10.73 19.47 8.26
CA GLU A 44 -10.57 20.21 9.52
C GLU A 44 -9.86 19.36 10.58
N ALA A 45 -10.25 18.08 10.70
CA ALA A 45 -9.55 17.15 11.58
C ALA A 45 -8.09 16.93 11.17
N LEU A 46 -7.80 16.89 9.87
CA LEU A 46 -6.42 16.83 9.35
C LEU A 46 -5.63 18.08 9.74
N GLU A 47 -6.15 19.28 9.50
CA GLU A 47 -5.49 20.56 9.83
C GLU A 47 -5.23 20.68 11.34
N SER A 48 -6.17 20.24 12.18
CA SER A 48 -6.05 20.28 13.64
C SER A 48 -4.88 19.47 14.18
N THR A 49 -4.40 18.47 13.41
CA THR A 49 -3.20 17.68 13.79
C THR A 49 -1.90 18.49 13.70
N ARG A 50 -1.90 19.61 12.99
CA ARG A 50 -0.73 20.47 12.72
C ARG A 50 0.48 19.66 12.24
N PRO A 51 0.37 18.91 11.14
CA PRO A 51 1.40 17.97 10.72
C PRO A 51 2.64 18.67 10.18
N GLU A 52 3.81 18.07 10.43
CA GLU A 52 5.05 18.38 9.69
C GLU A 52 5.17 17.45 8.48
N ALA A 53 4.52 16.28 8.56
CA ALA A 53 4.39 15.36 7.44
C ALA A 53 3.03 14.66 7.44
N VAL A 54 2.53 14.37 6.25
CA VAL A 54 1.33 13.57 6.01
C VAL A 54 1.70 12.32 5.22
N VAL A 55 1.28 11.15 5.69
CA VAL A 55 1.37 9.88 4.96
C VAL A 55 -0.03 9.47 4.55
N ASN A 56 -0.35 9.56 3.27
CA ASN A 56 -1.66 9.17 2.76
C ASN A 56 -1.69 7.71 2.33
N ALA A 57 -2.27 6.87 3.18
CA ALA A 57 -2.56 5.46 2.93
C ALA A 57 -4.06 5.21 2.65
N ILE A 58 -4.87 6.26 2.43
CA ILE A 58 -6.26 6.10 2.01
C ILE A 58 -6.28 5.61 0.56
N GLY A 59 -7.11 4.58 0.33
CA GLY A 59 -7.40 4.09 -1.00
C GLY A 59 -8.58 3.14 -0.95
N ILE A 60 -9.34 3.14 -2.04
CA ILE A 60 -10.39 2.16 -2.30
C ILE A 60 -9.97 1.27 -3.46
N ARG A 61 -10.60 0.11 -3.57
CA ARG A 61 -10.15 -0.95 -4.47
C ARG A 61 -10.58 -0.69 -5.92
N GLY A 62 -9.85 -1.26 -6.86
CA GLY A 62 -10.34 -1.42 -8.23
C GLY A 62 -11.69 -2.14 -8.25
N GLY A 63 -12.56 -1.76 -9.18
CA GLY A 63 -13.95 -2.22 -9.24
C GLY A 63 -14.94 -1.39 -8.41
N SER A 64 -14.48 -0.42 -7.61
CA SER A 64 -15.35 0.60 -7.02
C SER A 64 -15.90 1.54 -8.11
N PRO A 65 -17.06 2.18 -7.90
CA PRO A 65 -17.59 3.17 -8.84
C PRO A 65 -16.58 4.26 -9.19
N ALA A 66 -16.51 4.69 -10.45
CA ALA A 66 -15.54 5.68 -10.93
C ALA A 66 -15.61 7.00 -10.13
N GLN A 67 -16.82 7.43 -9.77
CA GLN A 67 -17.01 8.62 -8.93
C GLN A 67 -16.35 8.46 -7.56
N ALA A 68 -16.54 7.32 -6.89
CA ALA A 68 -15.93 7.07 -5.58
C ALA A 68 -14.39 7.01 -5.66
N LEU A 69 -13.83 6.45 -6.75
CA LEU A 69 -12.40 6.47 -7.02
C LEU A 69 -11.88 7.89 -7.17
N THR A 70 -12.56 8.72 -7.95
CA THR A 70 -12.20 10.11 -8.17
C THR A 70 -12.26 10.94 -6.87
N GLU A 71 -13.35 10.83 -6.11
CA GLU A 71 -13.47 11.54 -4.82
C GLU A 71 -12.38 11.14 -3.84
N THR A 72 -12.08 9.83 -3.74
CA THR A 72 -11.13 9.33 -2.74
C THR A 72 -9.67 9.51 -3.16
N HIS A 73 -9.33 9.30 -4.43
CA HIS A 73 -7.94 9.33 -4.87
C HIS A 73 -7.52 10.71 -5.38
N VAL A 74 -8.42 11.44 -6.04
CA VAL A 74 -8.08 12.70 -6.72
C VAL A 74 -8.51 13.90 -5.88
N HIS A 75 -9.81 14.04 -5.59
CA HIS A 75 -10.34 15.24 -4.92
C HIS A 75 -9.88 15.35 -3.47
N LEU A 76 -9.85 14.24 -2.71
CA LEU A 76 -9.30 14.26 -1.36
C LEU A 76 -7.84 14.74 -1.35
N VAL A 77 -7.01 14.21 -2.25
CA VAL A 77 -5.59 14.58 -2.33
C VAL A 77 -5.44 16.06 -2.67
N ALA A 78 -6.15 16.54 -3.69
CA ALA A 78 -6.14 17.96 -4.07
C ALA A 78 -6.54 18.89 -2.91
N ARG A 79 -7.64 18.57 -2.23
CA ARG A 79 -8.14 19.36 -1.08
C ARG A 79 -7.16 19.31 0.10
N ALA A 80 -6.60 18.15 0.42
CA ALA A 80 -5.62 18.01 1.50
C ALA A 80 -4.34 18.83 1.23
N LEU A 81 -3.80 18.75 0.01
CA LEU A 81 -2.64 19.55 -0.39
C LEU A 81 -2.93 21.05 -0.33
N HIS A 82 -4.11 21.48 -0.79
CA HIS A 82 -4.54 22.89 -0.74
C HIS A 82 -4.64 23.40 0.70
N ARG A 83 -5.32 22.65 1.59
CA ARG A 83 -5.53 23.00 3.00
C ARG A 83 -4.23 23.06 3.81
N LEU A 84 -3.32 22.13 3.55
CA LEU A 84 -2.04 22.06 4.27
C LEU A 84 -1.05 23.14 3.82
N GLY A 85 -1.18 23.61 2.59
CA GLY A 85 -0.24 24.59 2.02
C GLY A 85 1.17 24.04 1.85
N GLY A 86 2.12 24.95 1.55
CA GLY A 86 3.52 24.60 1.42
C GLY A 86 4.19 24.36 2.78
N GLY A 87 5.24 23.54 2.79
CA GLY A 87 6.06 23.25 3.97
C GLY A 87 5.72 21.95 4.72
N VAL A 88 4.58 21.33 4.43
CA VAL A 88 4.22 20.00 4.94
C VAL A 88 4.70 18.93 3.96
N ARG A 89 5.49 17.95 4.43
CA ARG A 89 5.86 16.79 3.61
C ARG A 89 4.66 15.94 3.33
N PHE A 90 4.39 15.64 2.07
CA PHE A 90 3.28 14.77 1.69
C PHE A 90 3.82 13.50 1.02
N ILE A 91 3.57 12.33 1.64
CA ILE A 91 3.94 11.01 1.10
C ILE A 91 2.66 10.27 0.70
N GLN A 92 2.56 9.94 -0.59
CA GLN A 92 1.40 9.25 -1.17
C GLN A 92 1.69 7.78 -1.41
N ALA A 93 0.86 6.90 -0.86
CA ALA A 93 0.85 5.50 -1.29
C ALA A 93 0.24 5.38 -2.68
N SER A 94 1.00 4.81 -3.63
CA SER A 94 0.55 4.52 -4.97
C SER A 94 0.74 3.04 -5.34
N THR A 95 0.63 2.69 -6.61
CA THR A 95 0.48 1.31 -7.07
C THR A 95 1.15 1.09 -8.44
N ASP A 96 1.58 -0.12 -8.72
CA ASP A 96 1.91 -0.60 -10.07
C ASP A 96 0.69 -0.60 -11.01
N GLY A 97 -0.53 -0.54 -10.44
CA GLY A 97 -1.79 -0.49 -11.17
C GLY A 97 -2.00 0.75 -12.02
N ILE A 98 -1.15 1.78 -11.91
CA ILE A 98 -1.15 2.91 -12.85
C ILE A 98 -0.66 2.52 -14.25
N PHE A 99 -0.11 1.31 -14.39
CA PHE A 99 0.37 0.78 -15.67
C PHE A 99 -0.50 -0.38 -16.16
N ARG A 100 -0.55 -0.53 -17.48
CA ARG A 100 -1.14 -1.72 -18.11
C ARG A 100 -0.33 -2.96 -17.74
N PRO A 101 -1.00 -4.11 -17.49
CA PRO A 101 -0.33 -5.32 -17.00
C PRO A 101 0.26 -6.20 -18.12
N ASP A 102 0.26 -5.73 -19.36
CA ASP A 102 0.68 -6.45 -20.56
C ASP A 102 2.09 -6.08 -21.05
N ARG A 103 2.84 -5.29 -20.28
CA ARG A 103 4.15 -4.78 -20.65
C ARG A 103 5.21 -5.12 -19.60
N PRO A 104 6.50 -5.10 -19.99
CA PRO A 104 7.60 -5.34 -19.05
C PRO A 104 7.68 -4.32 -17.93
N ALA A 105 8.53 -4.60 -16.96
CA ALA A 105 8.72 -3.76 -15.77
C ALA A 105 8.98 -2.28 -16.09
N ARG A 106 8.30 -1.40 -15.37
CA ARG A 106 8.27 0.06 -15.58
C ARG A 106 9.20 0.78 -14.63
N ARG A 107 9.79 1.88 -15.10
CA ARG A 107 10.71 2.75 -14.35
C ARG A 107 9.98 3.94 -13.70
N THR A 108 10.64 4.60 -12.75
CA THR A 108 10.09 5.76 -12.01
C THR A 108 9.67 6.91 -12.92
N GLY A 109 10.42 7.21 -13.98
CA GLY A 109 10.13 8.31 -14.91
C GLY A 109 9.05 8.02 -15.96
N GLU A 110 8.48 6.81 -16.00
CA GLU A 110 7.43 6.49 -16.97
C GLU A 110 6.05 6.98 -16.51
N SER A 111 5.30 7.53 -17.47
CA SER A 111 3.90 7.96 -17.28
C SER A 111 2.96 6.76 -17.17
N GLY A 112 1.95 6.88 -16.31
CA GLY A 112 0.88 5.88 -16.19
C GLY A 112 0.07 5.75 -17.49
N ASP A 113 -0.27 4.51 -17.84
CA ASP A 113 -1.03 4.15 -19.04
C ASP A 113 -2.20 3.20 -18.76
N ALA A 114 -2.67 3.15 -17.50
CA ALA A 114 -3.77 2.29 -17.07
C ALA A 114 -5.05 2.50 -17.89
N ALA A 115 -5.69 1.38 -18.23
CA ALA A 115 -6.94 1.41 -18.98
C ALA A 115 -8.18 1.49 -18.07
N ASP A 116 -8.05 1.12 -16.80
CA ASP A 116 -9.14 1.15 -15.83
C ASP A 116 -9.20 2.44 -15.00
N ASP A 117 -10.37 2.73 -14.39
CA ASP A 117 -10.61 3.93 -13.61
C ASP A 117 -9.76 3.99 -12.35
N TYR A 118 -9.44 2.83 -11.75
CA TYR A 118 -8.59 2.76 -10.57
C TYR A 118 -7.17 3.25 -10.88
N GLY A 119 -6.54 2.68 -11.89
CA GLY A 119 -5.19 3.08 -12.29
C GLY A 119 -5.13 4.54 -12.74
N ARG A 120 -6.13 5.01 -13.52
CA ARG A 120 -6.23 6.42 -13.93
C ARG A 120 -6.35 7.37 -12.74
N SER A 121 -7.22 7.07 -11.78
CA SER A 121 -7.39 7.92 -10.59
C SER A 121 -6.14 7.95 -9.71
N LYS A 122 -5.43 6.82 -9.58
CA LYS A 122 -4.16 6.75 -8.83
C LYS A 122 -3.05 7.53 -9.54
N TRP A 123 -2.98 7.44 -10.87
CA TRP A 123 -2.03 8.22 -11.66
C TRP A 123 -2.28 9.73 -11.54
N GLU A 124 -3.52 10.18 -11.59
CA GLU A 124 -3.86 11.59 -11.42
C GLU A 124 -3.48 12.09 -10.02
N ALA A 125 -3.73 11.29 -8.97
CA ALA A 125 -3.30 11.60 -7.62
C ALA A 125 -1.76 11.75 -7.50
N GLU A 126 -0.99 10.87 -8.15
CA GLU A 126 0.47 11.01 -8.20
C GLU A 126 0.91 12.34 -8.78
N ARG A 127 0.32 12.73 -9.92
CA ARG A 127 0.65 13.99 -10.60
C ARG A 127 0.43 15.21 -9.70
N GLN A 128 -0.68 15.24 -8.95
CA GLN A 128 -0.98 16.31 -8.01
C GLN A 128 0.02 16.38 -6.87
N VAL A 129 0.37 15.24 -6.29
CA VAL A 129 1.35 15.17 -5.19
C VAL A 129 2.72 15.63 -5.65
N ILE A 130 3.18 15.18 -6.82
CA ILE A 130 4.47 15.57 -7.39
C ILE A 130 4.49 17.07 -7.71
N ALA A 131 3.43 17.60 -8.32
CA ALA A 131 3.31 19.03 -8.63
C ALA A 131 3.32 19.91 -7.38
N ALA A 132 2.86 19.39 -6.24
CA ALA A 132 2.89 20.07 -4.95
C ALA A 132 4.22 19.86 -4.18
N GLY A 133 5.23 19.23 -4.78
CA GLY A 133 6.53 18.95 -4.14
C GLY A 133 6.50 17.78 -3.15
N GLY A 134 5.46 16.95 -3.16
CA GLY A 134 5.37 15.74 -2.36
C GLY A 134 6.07 14.53 -3.02
N CYS A 135 6.07 13.41 -2.30
CA CYS A 135 6.70 12.16 -2.72
C CYS A 135 5.67 11.03 -2.86
N VAL A 136 5.86 10.17 -3.86
CA VAL A 136 5.02 9.02 -4.16
C VAL A 136 5.81 7.74 -3.94
N ILE A 137 5.23 6.77 -3.23
CA ILE A 137 5.76 5.39 -3.13
C ILE A 137 4.88 4.50 -4.00
N ARG A 138 5.40 4.10 -5.15
CA ARG A 138 4.72 3.32 -6.18
C ARG A 138 5.12 1.85 -6.08
N CYS A 139 4.26 0.99 -5.60
CA CYS A 139 4.47 -0.46 -5.56
C CYS A 139 3.17 -1.22 -5.28
N SER A 140 3.16 -2.51 -5.55
CA SER A 140 2.19 -3.44 -4.97
C SER A 140 2.53 -3.73 -3.51
N ILE A 141 1.51 -3.93 -2.67
CA ILE A 141 1.69 -4.09 -1.22
C ILE A 141 0.96 -5.34 -0.73
N LEU A 142 1.63 -6.12 0.12
CA LEU A 142 1.07 -7.25 0.85
C LEU A 142 1.11 -7.01 2.35
N GLY A 143 0.02 -7.36 3.03
CA GLY A 143 -0.01 -7.31 4.49
C GLY A 143 -1.33 -7.76 5.08
N PRO A 144 -1.36 -7.99 6.40
CA PRO A 144 -2.57 -8.33 7.12
C PRO A 144 -3.54 -7.15 7.15
N GLU A 145 -4.82 -7.46 7.25
CA GLU A 145 -5.88 -6.47 7.39
C GLU A 145 -6.44 -6.51 8.82
N PRO A 146 -6.67 -5.35 9.46
CA PRO A 146 -7.24 -5.31 10.81
C PRO A 146 -8.72 -5.68 10.85
N LYS A 147 -9.39 -5.71 9.69
CA LYS A 147 -10.80 -6.06 9.52
C LYS A 147 -10.95 -7.28 8.62
N ALA A 148 -12.15 -7.50 8.07
CA ALA A 148 -12.46 -8.63 7.20
C ALA A 148 -11.42 -8.84 6.06
N PRO A 149 -11.03 -10.09 5.78
CA PRO A 149 -9.97 -10.43 4.82
C PRO A 149 -10.42 -10.13 3.39
N LYS A 150 -9.95 -9.03 2.83
CA LYS A 150 -10.27 -8.57 1.47
C LYS A 150 -9.04 -8.54 0.54
N SER A 151 -7.83 -8.56 1.12
CA SER A 151 -6.57 -8.59 0.36
C SER A 151 -6.22 -10.01 -0.09
N LEU A 152 -5.22 -10.12 -0.97
CA LEU A 152 -4.66 -11.41 -1.38
C LEU A 152 -4.22 -12.25 -0.20
N MET A 153 -3.54 -11.64 0.76
CA MET A 153 -3.04 -12.33 1.94
C MET A 153 -4.19 -12.80 2.84
N GLY A 154 -5.15 -11.90 3.13
CA GLY A 154 -6.32 -12.26 3.94
C GLY A 154 -7.15 -13.36 3.29
N TRP A 155 -7.36 -13.27 1.96
CA TRP A 155 -8.05 -14.32 1.20
C TRP A 155 -7.31 -15.66 1.30
N LEU A 156 -5.98 -15.69 1.07
CA LEU A 156 -5.22 -16.94 1.12
C LEU A 156 -5.29 -17.59 2.50
N LEU A 157 -5.08 -16.81 3.56
CA LEU A 157 -5.08 -17.31 4.92
C LEU A 157 -6.46 -17.81 5.41
N SER A 158 -7.55 -17.43 4.72
CA SER A 158 -8.90 -17.95 4.99
C SER A 158 -9.23 -19.25 4.26
N GLN A 159 -8.37 -19.74 3.36
CA GLN A 159 -8.63 -20.97 2.59
C GLN A 159 -8.43 -22.22 3.46
N GLN A 160 -9.21 -23.27 3.17
CA GLN A 160 -9.18 -24.56 3.88
C GLN A 160 -8.69 -25.72 3.00
N GLY A 161 -8.51 -25.51 1.70
CA GLY A 161 -8.14 -26.55 0.73
C GLY A 161 -7.15 -26.04 -0.32
N PRO A 162 -6.90 -26.85 -1.38
CA PRO A 162 -5.98 -26.48 -2.44
C PRO A 162 -6.36 -25.16 -3.12
N VAL A 163 -5.37 -24.36 -3.45
CA VAL A 163 -5.54 -23.04 -4.10
C VAL A 163 -4.80 -23.01 -5.43
N ARG A 164 -5.42 -22.43 -6.45
CA ARG A 164 -4.75 -22.20 -7.74
C ARG A 164 -3.79 -21.01 -7.64
N GLY A 165 -2.55 -21.19 -8.09
CA GLY A 165 -1.52 -20.16 -8.14
C GLY A 165 -1.03 -19.95 -9.57
N PHE A 166 -1.21 -18.75 -10.13
CA PHE A 166 -0.81 -18.46 -11.50
C PHE A 166 0.72 -18.37 -11.66
N VAL A 167 1.27 -19.14 -12.59
CA VAL A 167 2.70 -19.16 -12.90
C VAL A 167 3.12 -18.08 -13.91
N ASN A 168 2.16 -17.49 -14.63
CA ASN A 168 2.39 -16.43 -15.62
C ASN A 168 1.85 -15.05 -15.18
N HIS A 169 1.56 -14.87 -13.88
CA HIS A 169 1.32 -13.57 -13.26
C HIS A 169 2.53 -13.18 -12.43
N TRP A 170 3.25 -12.16 -12.85
CA TRP A 170 4.51 -11.73 -12.24
C TRP A 170 4.32 -10.56 -11.28
N TRP A 171 5.08 -10.57 -10.17
CA TRP A 171 4.96 -9.61 -9.10
C TRP A 171 6.30 -9.37 -8.38
N ASN A 172 6.56 -8.14 -7.91
CA ASN A 172 7.74 -7.78 -7.12
C ASN A 172 7.51 -6.62 -6.14
N GLY A 173 6.33 -6.54 -5.54
CA GLY A 173 6.01 -5.53 -4.54
C GLY A 173 6.68 -5.75 -3.18
N VAL A 174 6.15 -5.12 -2.13
CA VAL A 174 6.69 -5.18 -0.78
C VAL A 174 5.61 -5.51 0.26
N THR A 175 6.04 -5.89 1.47
CA THR A 175 5.12 -5.99 2.62
C THR A 175 4.78 -4.60 3.19
N THR A 176 3.68 -4.51 3.94
CA THR A 176 3.29 -3.27 4.65
C THR A 176 4.38 -2.78 5.61
N LEU A 177 5.12 -3.69 6.26
CA LEU A 177 6.24 -3.34 7.12
C LEU A 177 7.42 -2.78 6.32
N GLN A 178 7.78 -3.41 5.20
CA GLN A 178 8.84 -2.91 4.33
C GLN A 178 8.48 -1.55 3.73
N TRP A 179 7.22 -1.35 3.37
CA TRP A 179 6.71 -0.05 2.93
C TRP A 179 6.87 1.02 4.02
N ALA A 180 6.54 0.69 5.28
CA ALA A 180 6.70 1.61 6.41
C ALA A 180 8.16 1.99 6.64
N ARG A 181 9.11 1.07 6.48
CA ARG A 181 10.56 1.35 6.54
C ARG A 181 11.02 2.32 5.43
N VAL A 182 10.53 2.10 4.20
CA VAL A 182 10.82 3.03 3.10
C VAL A 182 10.24 4.41 3.40
N CYS A 183 9.00 4.48 3.88
CA CYS A 183 8.36 5.72 4.27
C CYS A 183 9.15 6.46 5.36
N GLN A 184 9.63 5.76 6.38
CA GLN A 184 10.51 6.32 7.42
C GLN A 184 11.77 6.96 6.81
N GLY A 185 12.47 6.25 5.91
CA GLY A 185 13.65 6.78 5.25
C GLY A 185 13.36 8.05 4.43
N LEU A 186 12.17 8.14 3.81
CA LEU A 186 11.74 9.34 3.08
C LEU A 186 11.39 10.50 4.01
N LEU A 187 10.87 10.23 5.21
CA LEU A 187 10.61 11.23 6.22
C LEU A 187 11.92 11.83 6.79
N GLU A 188 12.98 11.06 6.81
CA GLU A 188 14.32 11.48 7.28
C GLU A 188 15.15 12.14 6.19
N ALA A 189 14.88 11.86 4.93
CA ALA A 189 15.62 12.42 3.81
C ALA A 189 15.43 13.94 3.70
N HIS A 190 16.50 14.68 3.37
CA HIS A 190 16.44 16.13 3.20
C HIS A 190 15.63 16.53 1.95
N ALA A 191 15.87 15.85 0.83
CA ALA A 191 15.19 16.08 -0.44
C ALA A 191 14.96 14.72 -1.13
N PRO A 192 13.85 14.02 -0.82
CA PRO A 192 13.57 12.75 -1.47
C PRO A 192 13.18 12.95 -2.94
N GLU A 193 13.59 12.01 -3.79
CA GLU A 193 13.10 11.96 -5.17
C GLU A 193 11.56 11.86 -5.20
N PRO A 194 10.90 12.51 -6.17
CA PRO A 194 9.43 12.62 -6.17
C PRO A 194 8.70 11.28 -6.35
N VAL A 195 9.34 10.30 -6.98
CA VAL A 195 8.76 8.96 -7.16
C VAL A 195 9.77 7.90 -6.73
N ARG A 196 9.34 7.01 -5.84
CA ARG A 196 10.14 5.85 -5.40
C ARG A 196 9.38 4.57 -5.70
N GLN A 197 10.11 3.58 -6.19
CA GLN A 197 9.58 2.25 -6.54
C GLN A 197 10.30 1.16 -5.73
N PRO A 198 9.94 0.96 -4.44
CA PRO A 198 10.50 -0.14 -3.68
C PRO A 198 10.01 -1.48 -4.20
N GLY A 199 10.91 -2.45 -4.28
CA GLY A 199 10.60 -3.81 -4.69
C GLY A 199 11.80 -4.73 -4.57
N PHE A 200 11.58 -6.03 -4.66
CA PHE A 200 12.67 -6.99 -4.78
C PHE A 200 12.92 -7.36 -6.25
N TRP A 201 14.07 -7.94 -6.52
CA TRP A 201 14.44 -8.39 -7.84
C TRP A 201 15.23 -9.72 -7.77
N PRO A 202 15.00 -10.70 -8.67
CA PRO A 202 14.04 -10.69 -9.79
C PRO A 202 12.57 -10.84 -9.33
N PRO A 203 11.58 -10.48 -10.21
CA PRO A 203 10.16 -10.74 -9.94
C PRO A 203 9.88 -12.24 -9.82
N ILE A 204 8.83 -12.60 -9.10
CA ILE A 204 8.38 -13.98 -8.92
C ILE A 204 6.94 -14.17 -9.40
N PRO A 205 6.53 -15.40 -9.80
CA PRO A 205 5.16 -15.67 -10.17
C PRO A 205 4.21 -15.63 -8.96
N LYS A 206 2.94 -15.38 -9.20
CA LYS A 206 1.90 -15.31 -8.18
C LYS A 206 1.78 -16.61 -7.36
N SER A 207 1.97 -17.77 -7.99
CA SER A 207 2.03 -19.07 -7.31
C SER A 207 3.09 -19.09 -6.21
N GLU A 208 4.27 -18.53 -6.49
CA GLU A 208 5.36 -18.44 -5.52
C GLU A 208 5.04 -17.41 -4.41
N VAL A 209 4.40 -16.28 -4.73
CA VAL A 209 3.91 -15.32 -3.71
C VAL A 209 2.98 -16.03 -2.73
N LEU A 210 2.01 -16.82 -3.22
CA LEU A 210 1.07 -17.57 -2.38
C LEU A 210 1.78 -18.61 -1.50
N ARG A 211 2.75 -19.35 -2.08
CA ARG A 211 3.54 -20.34 -1.33
C ARG A 211 4.32 -19.68 -0.18
N LEU A 212 5.00 -18.57 -0.45
CA LEU A 212 5.76 -17.84 0.57
C LEU A 212 4.87 -17.26 1.68
N ILE A 213 3.66 -16.79 1.36
CA ILE A 213 2.70 -16.35 2.38
C ILE A 213 2.26 -17.54 3.25
N ALA A 214 1.87 -18.65 2.62
CA ALA A 214 1.44 -19.86 3.33
C ALA A 214 2.55 -20.38 4.27
N GLU A 215 3.79 -20.45 3.79
CA GLU A 215 4.97 -20.83 4.57
C GLU A 215 5.21 -19.88 5.75
N ALA A 216 5.22 -18.57 5.50
CA ALA A 216 5.47 -17.59 6.54
C ALA A 216 4.41 -17.57 7.65
N TRP A 217 3.18 -18.03 7.41
CA TRP A 217 2.09 -18.13 8.39
C TRP A 217 1.76 -19.56 8.83
N ASP A 218 2.68 -20.53 8.58
CA ASP A 218 2.52 -21.94 8.94
C ASP A 218 1.17 -22.53 8.48
N ARG A 219 0.72 -22.15 7.28
CA ARG A 219 -0.51 -22.64 6.65
C ARG A 219 -0.17 -23.77 5.68
N PRO A 220 -0.52 -25.03 5.96
CA PRO A 220 -0.23 -26.17 5.08
C PRO A 220 -1.19 -26.20 3.86
N LEU A 221 -1.16 -25.14 3.05
CA LEU A 221 -1.98 -25.01 1.85
C LEU A 221 -1.23 -25.58 0.63
N GLU A 222 -1.90 -26.45 -0.12
CA GLU A 222 -1.42 -26.91 -1.42
C GLU A 222 -1.65 -25.80 -2.47
N ILE A 223 -0.57 -25.23 -3.01
CA ILE A 223 -0.65 -24.26 -4.10
C ILE A 223 -0.45 -24.97 -5.42
N ARG A 224 -1.54 -25.14 -6.19
CA ARG A 224 -1.52 -25.78 -7.50
C ARG A 224 -1.12 -24.79 -8.58
N PRO A 225 0.02 -25.02 -9.27
CA PRO A 225 0.44 -24.13 -10.34
C PRO A 225 -0.51 -24.22 -11.54
N GLU A 226 -0.90 -23.06 -12.08
CA GLU A 226 -1.79 -22.96 -13.24
C GLU A 226 -1.36 -21.78 -14.12
N SER A 227 -1.49 -21.90 -15.44
CA SER A 227 -1.33 -20.78 -16.35
C SER A 227 -2.67 -20.09 -16.59
N ALA A 228 -2.77 -18.80 -16.30
CA ALA A 228 -3.92 -18.02 -16.72
C ALA A 228 -3.97 -17.87 -18.24
N PRO A 229 -5.17 -17.71 -18.85
CA PRO A 229 -5.31 -17.50 -20.30
C PRO A 229 -4.53 -16.28 -20.80
N GLN A 230 -4.40 -15.26 -19.99
CA GLN A 230 -3.61 -14.06 -20.28
C GLN A 230 -2.53 -13.87 -19.22
N PRO A 231 -1.26 -13.66 -19.60
CA PRO A 231 -0.22 -13.31 -18.65
C PRO A 231 -0.46 -11.91 -18.07
N VAL A 232 -0.04 -11.72 -16.82
CA VAL A 232 -0.12 -10.42 -16.13
C VAL A 232 1.26 -10.07 -15.60
N VAL A 233 1.77 -8.90 -15.96
CA VAL A 233 3.05 -8.38 -15.49
C VAL A 233 2.80 -7.17 -14.60
N ARG A 234 2.70 -7.40 -13.29
CA ARG A 234 2.59 -6.37 -12.26
C ARG A 234 3.95 -6.17 -11.60
N THR A 235 4.90 -5.65 -12.37
CA THR A 235 6.29 -5.47 -11.93
C THR A 235 6.79 -4.08 -12.24
N LEU A 236 7.63 -3.57 -11.35
CA LEU A 236 8.32 -2.30 -11.50
C LEU A 236 9.84 -2.56 -11.48
N VAL A 237 10.63 -1.70 -12.12
CA VAL A 237 12.07 -1.69 -11.92
C VAL A 237 12.36 -0.98 -10.60
N PRO A 238 12.82 -1.69 -9.55
CA PRO A 238 13.01 -1.04 -8.26
C PRO A 238 14.16 -0.02 -8.33
N ASP A 239 13.93 1.18 -7.83
CA ASP A 239 14.98 2.15 -7.49
C ASP A 239 15.42 2.00 -6.02
N ILE A 240 14.57 1.34 -5.20
CA ILE A 240 14.91 0.88 -3.87
C ILE A 240 14.80 -0.65 -3.86
N VAL A 241 15.94 -1.33 -3.93
CA VAL A 241 15.98 -2.80 -3.88
C VAL A 241 15.76 -3.26 -2.45
N CYS A 242 14.66 -3.98 -2.25
CA CYS A 242 14.26 -4.54 -0.96
C CYS A 242 14.69 -6.01 -0.82
N PRO A 243 14.74 -6.56 0.39
CA PRO A 243 15.00 -7.98 0.63
C PRO A 243 14.02 -8.90 -0.13
N PRO A 244 14.37 -10.16 -0.41
CA PRO A 244 13.45 -11.14 -1.01
C PRO A 244 12.14 -11.26 -0.22
N LEU A 245 11.02 -11.53 -0.91
CA LEU A 245 9.69 -11.54 -0.31
C LEU A 245 9.55 -12.46 0.90
N GLY A 246 10.14 -13.67 0.85
CA GLY A 246 10.07 -14.61 1.97
C GLY A 246 10.71 -14.05 3.26
N MET A 247 11.78 -13.26 3.13
CA MET A 247 12.39 -12.57 4.27
C MET A 247 11.48 -11.47 4.80
N GLN A 248 10.93 -10.63 3.92
CA GLN A 248 9.99 -9.57 4.29
C GLN A 248 8.74 -10.11 5.00
N LEU A 249 8.22 -11.26 4.59
CA LEU A 249 7.03 -11.90 5.18
C LEU A 249 7.32 -12.43 6.59
N ARG A 250 8.46 -13.12 6.79
CA ARG A 250 8.88 -13.57 8.13
C ARG A 250 9.07 -12.40 9.09
N GLU A 251 9.75 -11.34 8.65
CA GLU A 251 9.91 -10.13 9.45
C GLU A 251 8.58 -9.45 9.77
N LEU A 252 7.68 -9.37 8.77
CA LEU A 252 6.34 -8.83 8.99
C LEU A 252 5.59 -9.61 10.04
N ARG A 253 5.57 -10.96 9.98
CA ARG A 253 4.89 -11.80 10.97
C ARG A 253 5.46 -11.59 12.37
N THR A 254 6.78 -11.67 12.51
CA THR A 254 7.46 -11.49 13.79
C THR A 254 7.17 -10.13 14.41
N TRP A 255 7.11 -9.08 13.60
CA TRP A 255 6.81 -7.74 14.06
C TRP A 255 5.31 -7.56 14.35
N TYR A 256 4.42 -8.15 13.52
CA TYR A 256 2.98 -7.90 13.54
C TYR A 256 2.25 -8.63 14.66
N ASP A 257 2.48 -9.92 14.84
CA ASP A 257 1.68 -10.77 15.74
C ASP A 257 1.66 -10.29 17.20
N PRO A 258 2.77 -9.89 17.83
CA PRO A 258 2.73 -9.38 19.20
C PRO A 258 2.06 -8.00 19.35
N ARG A 259 2.00 -7.21 18.28
CA ARG A 259 1.45 -5.83 18.26
C ARG A 259 -0.03 -5.78 17.94
N PHE A 260 -0.49 -6.78 17.21
CA PHE A 260 -1.88 -6.90 16.75
C PHE A 260 -2.39 -8.33 17.03
N PRO A 261 -2.50 -8.74 18.31
CA PRO A 261 -2.97 -10.07 18.67
C PRO A 261 -4.41 -10.28 18.14
N ALA A 262 -4.74 -11.53 17.77
CA ALA A 262 -6.09 -11.88 17.38
C ALA A 262 -7.06 -11.58 18.54
N GLN A 263 -8.19 -10.94 18.25
CA GLN A 263 -9.20 -10.70 19.29
C GLN A 263 -9.78 -12.06 19.75
N PRO A 264 -10.01 -12.23 21.07
CA PRO A 264 -10.71 -13.41 21.58
C PRO A 264 -12.06 -13.56 20.89
N GLY A 265 -12.33 -14.72 20.28
CA GLY A 265 -13.57 -15.00 19.53
C GLY A 265 -13.48 -14.78 18.01
N SER A 266 -12.38 -14.29 17.47
CA SER A 266 -12.10 -14.43 16.04
C SER A 266 -11.84 -15.91 15.73
N PRO A 267 -12.37 -16.46 14.61
CA PRO A 267 -12.03 -17.83 14.21
C PRO A 267 -10.51 -17.93 14.19
N SER A 268 -9.99 -18.95 14.86
CA SER A 268 -8.55 -19.19 15.02
C SER A 268 -7.86 -18.94 13.67
N ARG A 269 -6.85 -18.06 13.66
CA ARG A 269 -5.93 -17.88 12.54
C ARG A 269 -5.07 -19.16 12.43
N GLY A 270 -5.79 -20.34 12.43
CA GLY A 270 -5.21 -21.64 12.30
C GLY A 270 -4.78 -21.93 10.89
#